data_4daebc8d686c3592556cbe68a1728fbc
#
_entry.id   4daebc8d686c3592556cbe68a1728fbc
#
_cell.length_a   1.000
_cell.length_b   1.000
_cell.length_c   1.000
_cell.angle_alpha   90.00
_cell.angle_beta   90.00
_cell.angle_gamma   90.00
#
_symmetry.space_group_name_H-M   'P 1'
#
loop_
_entity.id
_entity.type
_entity.pdbx_description
1 polymer ?
#
loop_
_entity_poly.entity_id
_entity_poly.type
_entity_poly.pdbx_seq_one_letter_code
_entity_poly.pdbx_strand_id
1 'polypeptide(L)'
;MNIEMRELKRVSVAKVSGRVDSSTAPELEKSLQSLLDSGRSQIVLDLQETDYMSSAGLRVLVATHKAAKKNGGGLCLAQPSTRVKEVLDLAGLTPVFAVYPDVVEAVGSF
;
A
#
# COMPACT_ATOMS: atom_id res chain seq x y z
N MET A 1 10.00 -0.19 11.10
CA MET A 1 9.06 0.30 10.08
C MET A 1 8.49 1.64 10.52
N ASN A 2 8.32 2.55 9.60
CA ASN A 2 7.70 3.84 9.85
C ASN A 2 6.63 4.11 8.79
N ILE A 3 5.52 4.72 9.19
CA ILE A 3 4.43 5.05 8.28
C ILE A 3 4.13 6.54 8.41
N GLU A 4 4.22 7.26 7.29
CA GLU A 4 3.83 8.67 7.22
C GLU A 4 2.57 8.79 6.38
N MET A 5 1.53 9.41 6.95
CA MET A 5 0.26 9.62 6.27
C MET A 5 0.13 11.03 5.75
N ARG A 6 -0.34 11.15 4.50
CA ARG A 6 -0.75 12.42 3.91
C ARG A 6 -2.13 12.28 3.33
N GLU A 7 -2.99 13.21 3.62
CA GLU A 7 -4.34 13.25 3.05
C GLU A 7 -4.44 14.35 2.01
N LEU A 8 -4.83 13.97 0.79
CA LEU A 8 -4.95 14.87 -0.37
C LEU A 8 -6.37 14.78 -0.91
N LYS A 9 -7.25 15.67 -0.47
CA LYS A 9 -8.66 15.60 -0.85
C LYS A 9 -9.23 14.21 -0.54
N ARG A 10 -9.53 13.41 -1.59
CA ARG A 10 -10.10 12.08 -1.42
C ARG A 10 -9.06 10.97 -1.36
N VAL A 11 -7.81 11.28 -1.67
CA VAL A 11 -6.74 10.28 -1.74
C VAL A 11 -5.88 10.36 -0.50
N SER A 12 -5.57 9.21 0.08
CA SER A 12 -4.63 9.10 1.20
C SER A 12 -3.34 8.46 0.70
N VAL A 13 -2.21 9.05 1.07
CA VAL A 13 -0.88 8.52 0.73
C VAL A 13 -0.24 8.01 2.02
N ALA A 14 0.12 6.73 2.04
CA ALA A 14 0.85 6.12 3.13
C ALA A 14 2.26 5.80 2.66
N LYS A 15 3.25 6.51 3.18
CA LYS A 15 4.65 6.24 2.90
C LYS A 15 5.16 5.25 3.93
N VAL A 16 5.57 4.08 3.49
CA VAL A 16 6.05 3.01 4.35
C VAL A 16 7.56 2.90 4.21
N SER A 17 8.29 3.05 5.31
CA SER A 17 9.75 2.98 5.33
C SER A 17 10.21 1.81 6.16
N GLY A 18 11.29 1.16 5.71
CA GLY A 18 11.93 0.09 6.44
C GLY A 18 11.36 -1.27 6.10
N ARG A 19 11.29 -2.14 7.09
CA ARG A 19 11.02 -3.56 6.91
C ARG A 19 9.58 -3.89 7.30
N VAL A 20 8.85 -4.55 6.39
CA VAL A 20 7.50 -5.06 6.67
C VAL A 20 7.58 -6.58 6.77
N ASP A 21 7.42 -7.10 7.95
CA ASP A 21 7.46 -8.54 8.24
C ASP A 21 6.33 -8.92 9.21
N SER A 22 6.36 -10.14 9.73
CA SER A 22 5.28 -10.62 10.61
C SER A 22 5.15 -9.80 11.90
N SER A 23 6.22 -9.16 12.35
CA SER A 23 6.18 -8.33 13.57
C SER A 23 5.67 -6.91 13.32
N THR A 24 5.82 -6.38 12.11
CA THR A 24 5.39 -5.02 11.76
C THR A 24 4.10 -4.97 10.95
N ALA A 25 3.75 -6.05 10.27
CA ALA A 25 2.52 -6.11 9.48
C ALA A 25 1.25 -5.74 10.24
N PRO A 26 1.07 -6.12 11.51
CA PRO A 26 -0.11 -5.69 12.28
C PRO A 26 -0.24 -4.18 12.43
N GLU A 27 0.88 -3.46 12.55
CA GLU A 27 0.87 -2.00 12.63
C GLU A 27 0.45 -1.40 11.28
N LEU A 28 0.94 -1.94 10.18
CA LEU A 28 0.55 -1.51 8.84
C LEU A 28 -0.95 -1.75 8.62
N GLU A 29 -1.43 -2.94 8.99
CA GLU A 29 -2.85 -3.28 8.88
C GLU A 29 -3.73 -2.30 9.65
N LYS A 30 -3.35 -1.99 10.89
CA LYS A 30 -4.09 -1.06 11.74
C LYS A 30 -4.16 0.33 11.12
N SER A 31 -3.05 0.82 10.58
CA SER A 31 -3.00 2.14 9.95
C SER A 31 -3.90 2.21 8.72
N LEU A 32 -3.86 1.19 7.87
CA LEU A 32 -4.68 1.14 6.67
C LEU A 32 -6.17 0.94 6.99
N GLN A 33 -6.47 0.10 7.99
CA GLN A 33 -7.84 -0.10 8.44
C GLN A 33 -8.45 1.20 8.99
N SER A 34 -7.64 1.99 9.67
CA SER A 34 -8.06 3.29 10.18
C SER A 34 -8.51 4.23 9.06
N LEU A 35 -7.83 4.21 7.92
CA LEU A 35 -8.25 4.96 6.74
C LEU A 35 -9.61 4.49 6.22
N LEU A 36 -9.77 3.18 6.10
CA LEU A 36 -11.02 2.59 5.62
C LEU A 36 -12.18 2.93 6.56
N ASP A 37 -11.94 2.85 7.87
CA ASP A 37 -12.95 3.16 8.89
C ASP A 37 -13.38 4.64 8.84
N SER A 38 -12.49 5.51 8.36
CA SER A 38 -12.77 6.93 8.17
C SER A 38 -13.47 7.24 6.84
N GLY A 39 -13.77 6.23 6.04
CA GLY A 39 -14.36 6.40 4.73
C GLY A 39 -13.37 6.76 3.63
N ARG A 40 -12.07 6.62 3.89
CA ARG A 40 -11.03 6.94 2.92
C ARG A 40 -10.56 5.66 2.24
N SER A 41 -11.12 5.41 1.05
CA SER A 41 -10.87 4.16 0.32
C SER A 41 -9.97 4.33 -0.91
N GLN A 42 -9.53 5.53 -1.24
CA GLN A 42 -8.58 5.79 -2.32
C GLN A 42 -7.19 5.91 -1.70
N ILE A 43 -6.39 4.85 -1.79
CA ILE A 43 -5.14 4.73 -1.03
C ILE A 43 -3.97 4.51 -1.97
N VAL A 44 -2.93 5.32 -1.79
CA VAL A 44 -1.62 5.15 -2.44
C VAL A 44 -0.62 4.69 -1.39
N LEU A 45 0.06 3.57 -1.64
CA LEU A 45 1.20 3.15 -0.83
C LEU A 45 2.48 3.56 -1.53
N ASP A 46 3.24 4.45 -0.90
CA ASP A 46 4.56 4.82 -1.38
C ASP A 46 5.58 3.85 -0.76
N LEU A 47 6.18 3.03 -1.60
CA LEU A 47 7.07 1.94 -1.18
C LEU A 47 8.54 2.20 -1.54
N GLN A 48 8.89 3.43 -1.90
CA GLN A 48 10.25 3.77 -2.31
C GLN A 48 11.28 3.44 -1.22
N GLU A 49 10.93 3.65 0.04
CA GLU A 49 11.83 3.40 1.16
C GLU A 49 11.51 2.10 1.91
N THR A 50 10.72 1.22 1.31
CA THR A 50 10.46 -0.09 1.85
C THR A 50 11.58 -1.04 1.47
N ASP A 51 12.35 -1.49 2.45
CA ASP A 51 13.52 -2.36 2.22
C ASP A 51 13.14 -3.81 1.99
N TYR A 52 12.05 -4.26 2.60
CA TYR A 52 11.64 -5.64 2.57
C TYR A 52 10.14 -5.76 2.84
N MET A 53 9.50 -6.72 2.17
CA MET A 53 8.10 -7.03 2.37
C MET A 53 7.92 -8.54 2.45
N SER A 54 7.43 -9.04 3.58
CA SER A 54 7.15 -10.47 3.78
C SER A 54 5.77 -10.85 3.26
N SER A 55 5.48 -12.15 3.26
CA SER A 55 4.14 -12.64 2.92
C SER A 55 3.06 -12.09 3.86
N ALA A 56 3.41 -11.83 5.12
CA ALA A 56 2.48 -11.20 6.07
C ALA A 56 2.11 -9.79 5.62
N GLY A 57 3.10 -9.01 5.14
CA GLY A 57 2.87 -7.68 4.58
C GLY A 57 2.01 -7.73 3.32
N LEU A 58 2.30 -8.67 2.41
CA LEU A 58 1.52 -8.84 1.19
C LEU A 58 0.06 -9.15 1.48
N ARG A 59 -0.21 -9.97 2.48
CA ARG A 59 -1.59 -10.27 2.90
C ARG A 59 -2.35 -9.02 3.33
N VAL A 60 -1.67 -8.12 4.05
CA VAL A 60 -2.27 -6.85 4.46
C VAL A 60 -2.62 -6.01 3.23
N LEU A 61 -1.73 -5.93 2.24
CA LEU A 61 -1.99 -5.17 1.02
C LEU A 61 -3.19 -5.74 0.25
N VAL A 62 -3.26 -7.05 0.09
CA VAL A 62 -4.36 -7.70 -0.62
C VAL A 62 -5.69 -7.46 0.11
N ALA A 63 -5.73 -7.66 1.41
CA ALA A 63 -6.95 -7.46 2.20
C ALA A 63 -7.42 -6.01 2.15
N THR A 64 -6.49 -5.06 2.27
CA THR A 64 -6.81 -3.64 2.21
C THR A 64 -7.34 -3.25 0.83
N HIS A 65 -6.73 -3.76 -0.23
CA HIS A 65 -7.19 -3.48 -1.60
C HIS A 65 -8.60 -3.98 -1.82
N LYS A 66 -8.90 -5.21 -1.39
CA LYS A 66 -10.26 -5.76 -1.51
C LYS A 66 -11.29 -4.93 -0.77
N ALA A 67 -10.97 -4.55 0.46
CA ALA A 67 -11.87 -3.72 1.27
C ALA A 67 -12.07 -2.34 0.67
N ALA A 68 -11.00 -1.72 0.16
CA ALA A 68 -11.07 -0.42 -0.49
C ALA A 68 -11.93 -0.48 -1.75
N LYS A 69 -11.80 -1.52 -2.56
CA LYS A 69 -12.62 -1.70 -3.77
C LYS A 69 -14.09 -1.85 -3.43
N LYS A 70 -14.42 -2.53 -2.35
CA LYS A 70 -15.81 -2.63 -1.87
C LYS A 70 -16.42 -1.28 -1.58
N ASN A 71 -15.60 -0.32 -1.16
CA ASN A 71 -16.03 1.03 -0.81
C ASN A 71 -15.85 2.03 -1.97
N GLY A 72 -15.68 1.53 -3.18
CA GLY A 72 -15.56 2.37 -4.36
C GLY A 72 -14.19 2.94 -4.66
N GLY A 73 -13.17 2.50 -3.93
CA GLY A 73 -11.79 2.96 -4.12
C GLY A 73 -10.86 1.85 -4.58
N GLY A 74 -9.70 1.80 -4.00
CA GLY A 74 -8.68 0.80 -4.28
C GLY A 74 -7.36 1.18 -3.63
N LEU A 75 -6.41 0.25 -3.66
CA LEU A 75 -5.05 0.46 -3.21
C LEU A 75 -4.13 0.35 -4.40
N CYS A 76 -3.33 1.38 -4.66
CA CYS A 76 -2.28 1.30 -5.68
C CYS A 76 -0.91 1.52 -5.04
N LEU A 77 0.13 1.14 -5.77
CA LEU A 77 1.50 1.20 -5.30
C LEU A 77 2.27 2.25 -6.07
N ALA A 78 3.06 3.04 -5.37
CA ALA A 78 3.94 4.03 -5.97
C ALA A 78 5.39 3.70 -5.64
N GLN A 79 6.25 3.75 -6.64
CA GLN A 79 7.69 3.60 -6.48
C GLN A 79 8.13 2.36 -5.70
N PRO A 80 7.57 1.15 -5.96
CA PRO A 80 8.04 -0.02 -5.22
C PRO A 80 9.53 -0.24 -5.50
N SER A 81 10.30 -0.48 -4.44
CA SER A 81 11.72 -0.81 -4.58
C SER A 81 11.88 -2.10 -5.39
N THR A 82 13.07 -2.31 -5.97
CA THR A 82 13.36 -3.53 -6.74
C THR A 82 13.04 -4.78 -5.95
N ARG A 83 13.40 -4.80 -4.68
CA ARG A 83 13.14 -5.95 -3.81
C ARG A 83 11.64 -6.20 -3.61
N VAL A 84 10.86 -5.14 -3.41
CA VAL A 84 9.40 -5.29 -3.27
C VAL A 84 8.77 -5.78 -4.58
N LYS A 85 9.23 -5.27 -5.72
CA LYS A 85 8.77 -5.75 -7.03
C LYS A 85 9.02 -7.24 -7.20
N GLU A 86 10.21 -7.71 -6.84
CA GLU A 86 10.56 -9.13 -6.92
C GLU A 86 9.64 -9.99 -6.06
N VAL A 87 9.34 -9.53 -4.85
CA VAL A 87 8.45 -10.26 -3.93
C VAL A 87 7.03 -10.32 -4.49
N LEU A 88 6.54 -9.22 -5.06
CA LEU A 88 5.23 -9.18 -5.70
C LEU A 88 5.16 -10.17 -6.89
N ASP A 89 6.20 -10.18 -7.72
CA ASP A 89 6.26 -11.09 -8.87
C ASP A 89 6.26 -12.56 -8.43
N LEU A 90 7.09 -12.90 -7.45
CA LEU A 90 7.18 -14.26 -6.93
C LEU A 90 5.87 -14.73 -6.30
N ALA A 91 5.13 -13.82 -5.69
CA ALA A 91 3.84 -14.13 -5.08
C ALA A 91 2.68 -14.14 -6.09
N GLY A 92 2.94 -13.78 -7.35
CA GLY A 92 1.91 -13.70 -8.38
C GLY A 92 0.95 -12.54 -8.18
N LEU A 93 1.38 -11.49 -7.46
CA LEU A 93 0.53 -10.34 -7.12
C LEU A 93 0.73 -9.13 -8.02
N THR A 94 1.71 -9.15 -8.91
CA THR A 94 1.96 -8.02 -9.82
C THR A 94 0.71 -7.59 -10.60
N PRO A 95 -0.11 -8.51 -11.15
CA PRO A 95 -1.32 -8.09 -11.86
C PRO A 95 -2.47 -7.63 -10.94
N VAL A 96 -2.35 -7.84 -9.62
CA VAL A 96 -3.40 -7.45 -8.67
C VAL A 96 -3.40 -5.94 -8.42
N PHE A 97 -2.22 -5.33 -8.39
CA PHE A 97 -2.07 -3.92 -8.03
C PHE A 97 -1.65 -3.08 -9.24
N ALA A 98 -2.23 -1.90 -9.36
CA ALA A 98 -1.71 -0.88 -10.27
C ALA A 98 -0.45 -0.29 -9.65
N VAL A 99 0.61 -0.20 -10.43
CA VAL A 99 1.91 0.29 -9.98
C VAL A 99 2.29 1.53 -10.80
N TYR A 100 2.70 2.59 -10.11
CA TYR A 100 3.05 3.86 -10.73
C TYR A 100 4.50 4.24 -10.41
N PRO A 101 5.17 4.95 -11.32
CA PRO A 101 6.57 5.32 -11.12
C PRO A 101 6.77 6.38 -10.03
N ASP A 102 5.73 7.13 -9.68
CA ASP A 102 5.80 8.12 -8.62
C ASP A 102 4.44 8.36 -7.96
N VAL A 103 4.47 9.07 -6.84
CA VAL A 103 3.26 9.35 -6.05
C VAL A 103 2.29 10.25 -6.81
N VAL A 104 2.79 11.20 -7.58
CA VAL A 104 1.94 12.14 -8.33
C VAL A 104 1.07 11.40 -9.33
N GLU A 105 1.66 10.47 -10.10
CA GLU A 105 0.90 9.67 -11.05
C GLU A 105 -0.07 8.73 -10.35
N ALA A 106 0.33 8.14 -9.22
CA ALA A 106 -0.54 7.27 -8.44
C ALA A 106 -1.76 8.03 -7.92
N VAL A 107 -1.56 9.21 -7.36
CA VAL A 107 -2.67 10.07 -6.89
C VAL A 107 -3.58 10.47 -8.04
N GLY A 108 -2.99 10.82 -9.19
CA GLY A 108 -3.74 11.22 -10.38
C GLY A 108 -4.56 10.10 -11.02
N SER A 109 -4.32 8.84 -10.64
CA SER A 109 -5.06 7.69 -11.19
C SER A 109 -6.46 7.54 -10.58
N PHE A 110 -6.70 8.18 -9.47
CA PHE A 110 -8.02 8.14 -8.80
C PHE A 110 -8.96 9.20 -9.30
#